data_a74f76b61efa207dbf3351f224f03275
#
_entry.id   a74f76b61efa207dbf3351f224f03275
#
_cell.length_a   1.000
_cell.length_b   1.000
_cell.length_c   1.000
_cell.angle_alpha   90.00
_cell.angle_beta   90.00
_cell.angle_gamma   90.00
#
_symmetry.space_group_name_H-M   'P 1'
#
loop_
_entity.id
_entity.type
_entity.pdbx_description
1 polymer ?
#
loop_
_entity_poly.entity_id
_entity_poly.type
_entity_poly.pdbx_seq_one_letter_code
_entity_poly.pdbx_strand_id
1 'polypeptide(L)'
;MRTIATVFGSLLVAMVLAASAFAAEVSRDEYKAAAEPICKTSAKENERILANVRKEVKTGKLKPAAAKFAQASKQQAGALKQLEALPQPAADEARLGKWLSYLKIEAELFATAGRKLNSGDKAGAEHITSKIAQNANKANVQVLPFEFRYCRQEPSKYT
;
A
#
# COMPACT_ATOMS: atom_id res chain seq x y z
N MET A 1 -16.97 0.68 -85.50
CA MET A 1 -17.65 0.02 -84.44
C MET A 1 -16.84 0.28 -83.14
N ARG A 2 -17.31 1.13 -82.24
CA ARG A 2 -16.62 1.56 -81.01
C ARG A 2 -17.33 0.89 -79.82
N THR A 3 -16.64 -0.01 -79.13
CA THR A 3 -17.13 -0.62 -77.93
C THR A 3 -16.69 0.20 -76.73
N ILE A 4 -17.65 0.70 -75.98
CA ILE A 4 -17.46 1.49 -74.70
C ILE A 4 -17.48 0.45 -73.60
N ALA A 5 -16.34 0.31 -72.85
CA ALA A 5 -16.26 -0.47 -71.62
C ALA A 5 -16.55 0.42 -70.44
N THR A 6 -17.64 0.13 -69.77
CA THR A 6 -18.06 0.79 -68.53
C THR A 6 -17.37 0.13 -67.32
N VAL A 7 -16.50 0.86 -66.65
CA VAL A 7 -15.83 0.40 -65.38
C VAL A 7 -16.72 0.84 -64.23
N PHE A 8 -17.36 -0.12 -63.56
CA PHE A 8 -18.03 0.06 -62.29
C PHE A 8 -17.01 0.02 -61.15
N GLY A 9 -16.70 1.20 -60.61
CA GLY A 9 -15.88 1.29 -59.42
C GLY A 9 -16.72 1.05 -58.16
N SER A 10 -16.54 -0.08 -57.50
CA SER A 10 -17.14 -0.37 -56.19
C SER A 10 -16.35 0.32 -55.11
N LEU A 11 -16.93 1.35 -54.52
CA LEU A 11 -16.41 2.08 -53.35
C LEU A 11 -16.75 1.28 -52.09
N LEU A 12 -15.81 0.47 -51.60
CA LEU A 12 -15.91 -0.20 -50.31
C LEU A 12 -15.60 0.82 -49.18
N VAL A 13 -16.64 1.37 -48.57
CA VAL A 13 -16.53 2.15 -47.34
C VAL A 13 -16.29 1.20 -46.17
N ALA A 14 -15.04 1.06 -45.74
CA ALA A 14 -14.68 0.35 -44.54
C ALA A 14 -15.06 1.24 -43.33
N MET A 15 -16.21 0.97 -42.67
CA MET A 15 -16.53 1.50 -41.37
C MET A 15 -15.61 0.87 -40.31
N VAL A 16 -14.58 1.60 -39.94
CA VAL A 16 -13.76 1.25 -38.76
C VAL A 16 -14.60 1.62 -37.51
N LEU A 17 -15.26 0.61 -36.96
CA LEU A 17 -15.85 0.72 -35.61
C LEU A 17 -14.69 0.77 -34.61
N ALA A 18 -14.28 1.97 -34.22
CA ALA A 18 -13.45 2.20 -33.06
C ALA A 18 -14.27 1.81 -31.82
N ALA A 19 -14.17 0.55 -31.40
CA ALA A 19 -14.63 0.11 -30.10
C ALA A 19 -13.73 0.79 -29.07
N SER A 20 -14.14 1.95 -28.57
CA SER A 20 -13.57 2.53 -27.36
C SER A 20 -13.89 1.56 -26.24
N ALA A 21 -12.93 0.68 -25.91
CA ALA A 21 -12.97 -0.10 -24.70
C ALA A 21 -12.85 0.92 -23.55
N PHE A 22 -14.00 1.38 -23.05
CA PHE A 22 -14.06 1.99 -21.73
C PHE A 22 -13.61 0.90 -20.75
N ALA A 23 -12.36 0.96 -20.31
CA ALA A 23 -11.94 0.21 -19.15
C ALA A 23 -12.92 0.59 -18.04
N ALA A 24 -13.69 -0.37 -17.55
CA ALA A 24 -14.64 -0.10 -16.47
C ALA A 24 -13.84 0.51 -15.32
N GLU A 25 -14.28 1.68 -14.86
CA GLU A 25 -13.65 2.37 -13.74
C GLU A 25 -13.76 1.47 -12.51
N VAL A 26 -12.63 1.23 -11.85
CA VAL A 26 -12.59 0.40 -10.63
C VAL A 26 -13.41 1.08 -9.55
N SER A 27 -14.35 0.35 -8.99
CA SER A 27 -15.16 0.80 -7.85
C SER A 27 -14.36 0.74 -6.54
N ARG A 28 -14.86 1.46 -5.52
CA ARG A 28 -14.29 1.41 -4.16
C ARG A 28 -14.36 0.00 -3.56
N ASP A 29 -15.43 -0.74 -3.82
CA ASP A 29 -15.62 -2.11 -3.31
C ASP A 29 -14.66 -3.10 -3.96
N GLU A 30 -14.42 -2.98 -5.26
CA GLU A 30 -13.42 -3.78 -5.97
C GLU A 30 -12.00 -3.50 -5.46
N TYR A 31 -11.64 -2.23 -5.26
CA TYR A 31 -10.37 -1.85 -4.65
C TYR A 31 -10.24 -2.43 -3.23
N LYS A 32 -11.28 -2.31 -2.40
CA LYS A 32 -11.33 -2.88 -1.05
C LYS A 32 -11.11 -4.39 -1.08
N ALA A 33 -11.83 -5.10 -1.95
CA ALA A 33 -11.70 -6.56 -2.09
C ALA A 33 -10.29 -6.99 -2.48
N ALA A 34 -9.60 -6.20 -3.33
CA ALA A 34 -8.22 -6.47 -3.75
C ALA A 34 -7.18 -6.10 -2.66
N ALA A 35 -7.38 -5.00 -1.93
CA ALA A 35 -6.43 -4.51 -0.93
C ALA A 35 -6.47 -5.29 0.39
N GLU A 36 -7.64 -5.71 0.85
CA GLU A 36 -7.84 -6.39 2.15
C GLU A 36 -6.98 -7.66 2.35
N PRO A 37 -6.83 -8.57 1.37
CA PRO A 37 -5.96 -9.73 1.52
C PRO A 37 -4.49 -9.36 1.71
N ILE A 38 -4.00 -8.33 1.01
CA ILE A 38 -2.63 -7.82 1.13
C ILE A 38 -2.41 -7.28 2.53
N CYS A 39 -3.30 -6.40 2.99
CA CYS A 39 -3.24 -5.82 4.33
C CYS A 39 -3.34 -6.88 5.43
N LYS A 40 -4.23 -7.86 5.28
CA LYS A 40 -4.39 -8.96 6.24
C LYS A 40 -3.11 -9.77 6.41
N THR A 41 -2.46 -10.10 5.29
CA THR A 41 -1.19 -10.82 5.30
C THR A 41 -0.09 -9.97 5.95
N SER A 42 -0.02 -8.68 5.58
CA SER A 42 0.93 -7.72 6.14
C SER A 42 0.77 -7.56 7.66
N ALA A 43 -0.45 -7.36 8.14
CA ALA A 43 -0.74 -7.20 9.56
C ALA A 43 -0.33 -8.43 10.38
N LYS A 44 -0.70 -9.64 9.94
CA LYS A 44 -0.32 -10.90 10.61
C LYS A 44 1.19 -11.10 10.66
N GLU A 45 1.87 -10.81 9.55
CA GLU A 45 3.33 -10.98 9.48
C GLU A 45 4.04 -9.97 10.38
N ASN A 46 3.58 -8.71 10.42
CA ASN A 46 4.13 -7.71 11.33
C ASN A 46 3.88 -8.07 12.81
N GLU A 47 2.70 -8.61 13.16
CA GLU A 47 2.44 -9.13 14.51
C GLU A 47 3.44 -10.23 14.88
N ARG A 48 3.70 -11.17 13.98
CA ARG A 48 4.65 -12.26 14.18
C ARG A 48 6.08 -11.75 14.35
N ILE A 49 6.52 -10.85 13.47
CA ILE A 49 7.88 -10.28 13.48
C ILE A 49 8.11 -9.49 14.77
N LEU A 50 7.18 -8.61 15.13
CA LEU A 50 7.29 -7.70 16.28
C LEU A 50 6.89 -8.34 17.62
N ALA A 51 6.53 -9.62 17.60
CA ALA A 51 6.22 -10.35 18.83
C ALA A 51 7.37 -10.21 19.86
N ASN A 52 7.00 -9.89 21.10
CA ASN A 52 7.92 -9.69 22.24
C ASN A 52 8.93 -8.54 22.11
N VAL A 53 8.88 -7.70 21.06
CA VAL A 53 9.80 -6.54 20.90
C VAL A 53 9.80 -5.65 22.14
N ARG A 54 8.64 -5.31 22.68
CA ARG A 54 8.54 -4.50 23.92
C ARG A 54 9.27 -5.13 25.11
N LYS A 55 9.14 -6.44 25.31
CA LYS A 55 9.86 -7.19 26.36
C LYS A 55 11.35 -7.16 26.11
N GLU A 56 11.79 -7.39 24.88
CA GLU A 56 13.20 -7.36 24.49
C GLU A 56 13.83 -5.99 24.77
N VAL A 57 13.17 -4.89 24.37
CA VAL A 57 13.65 -3.53 24.68
C VAL A 57 13.71 -3.26 26.18
N LYS A 58 12.67 -3.65 26.95
CA LYS A 58 12.65 -3.48 28.40
C LYS A 58 13.77 -4.25 29.11
N THR A 59 14.13 -5.42 28.62
CA THR A 59 15.19 -6.27 29.19
C THR A 59 16.58 -6.02 28.59
N GLY A 60 16.76 -4.94 27.81
CA GLY A 60 18.05 -4.57 27.23
C GLY A 60 18.48 -5.38 26.02
N LYS A 61 17.65 -6.27 25.50
CA LYS A 61 17.91 -7.06 24.28
C LYS A 61 17.69 -6.21 23.02
N LEU A 62 18.47 -5.13 22.88
CA LEU A 62 18.25 -4.14 21.85
C LEU A 62 18.56 -4.63 20.43
N LYS A 63 19.63 -5.43 20.24
CA LYS A 63 19.98 -5.95 18.90
C LYS A 63 18.93 -6.89 18.30
N PRO A 64 18.41 -7.90 19.03
CA PRO A 64 17.27 -8.69 18.53
C PRO A 64 16.05 -7.84 18.19
N ALA A 65 15.67 -6.88 19.04
CA ALA A 65 14.57 -5.96 18.77
C ALA A 65 14.84 -5.11 17.51
N ALA A 66 16.06 -4.62 17.33
CA ALA A 66 16.47 -3.87 16.14
C ALA A 66 16.31 -4.68 14.84
N ALA A 67 16.73 -5.96 14.86
CA ALA A 67 16.56 -6.84 13.71
C ALA A 67 15.10 -7.06 13.34
N LYS A 68 14.20 -7.19 14.32
CA LYS A 68 12.76 -7.31 14.11
C LYS A 68 12.17 -6.05 13.46
N PHE A 69 12.52 -4.86 13.94
CA PHE A 69 12.09 -3.62 13.31
C PHE A 69 12.59 -3.49 11.86
N ALA A 70 13.83 -3.88 11.58
CA ALA A 70 14.35 -3.89 10.21
C ALA A 70 13.59 -4.87 9.31
N GLN A 71 13.21 -6.04 9.84
CA GLN A 71 12.40 -7.02 9.12
C GLN A 71 10.97 -6.49 8.87
N ALA A 72 10.33 -5.89 9.86
CA ALA A 72 9.00 -5.29 9.73
C ALA A 72 8.99 -4.17 8.69
N SER A 73 10.05 -3.34 8.65
CA SER A 73 10.21 -2.32 7.61
C SER A 73 10.22 -2.91 6.19
N LYS A 74 10.99 -3.98 5.96
CA LYS A 74 11.04 -4.66 4.65
C LYS A 74 9.71 -5.27 4.27
N GLN A 75 9.05 -5.90 5.23
CA GLN A 75 7.73 -6.50 5.04
C GLN A 75 6.69 -5.45 4.67
N GLN A 76 6.64 -4.33 5.38
CA GLN A 76 5.74 -3.21 5.10
C GLN A 76 5.99 -2.61 3.71
N ALA A 77 7.26 -2.43 3.31
CA ALA A 77 7.61 -1.96 1.98
C ALA A 77 7.17 -2.94 0.87
N GLY A 78 7.22 -4.25 1.14
CA GLY A 78 6.72 -5.27 0.22
C GLY A 78 5.21 -5.23 0.03
N ALA A 79 4.46 -5.04 1.12
CA ALA A 79 3.01 -4.87 1.07
C ALA A 79 2.61 -3.56 0.34
N LEU A 80 3.34 -2.47 0.61
CA LEU A 80 3.14 -1.19 -0.08
C LEU A 80 3.25 -1.34 -1.59
N LYS A 81 4.29 -2.00 -2.10
CA LYS A 81 4.45 -2.25 -3.56
C LYS A 81 3.26 -2.99 -4.16
N GLN A 82 2.69 -3.95 -3.45
CA GLN A 82 1.51 -4.68 -3.92
C GLN A 82 0.27 -3.77 -3.95
N LEU A 83 0.09 -2.90 -2.94
CA LEU A 83 -1.02 -1.95 -2.87
C LEU A 83 -0.91 -0.85 -3.94
N GLU A 84 0.31 -0.37 -4.23
CA GLU A 84 0.59 0.62 -5.29
C GLU A 84 0.31 0.07 -6.70
N ALA A 85 0.41 -1.25 -6.88
CA ALA A 85 0.12 -1.92 -8.15
C ALA A 85 -1.38 -2.13 -8.42
N LEU A 86 -2.25 -1.92 -7.42
CA LEU A 86 -3.70 -2.05 -7.60
C LEU A 86 -4.26 -0.86 -8.38
N PRO A 87 -5.15 -1.10 -9.35
CA PRO A 87 -5.89 -0.02 -9.99
C PRO A 87 -6.77 0.70 -8.97
N GLN A 88 -6.71 2.03 -8.94
CA GLN A 88 -7.40 2.84 -7.94
C GLN A 88 -8.69 3.45 -8.51
N PRO A 89 -9.77 3.58 -7.70
CA PRO A 89 -10.94 4.35 -8.09
C PRO A 89 -10.55 5.81 -8.35
N ALA A 90 -10.88 6.37 -9.52
CA ALA A 90 -10.50 7.73 -9.88
C ALA A 90 -10.99 8.78 -8.85
N ALA A 91 -12.19 8.60 -8.31
CA ALA A 91 -12.75 9.47 -7.27
C ALA A 91 -11.96 9.48 -5.95
N ASP A 92 -11.17 8.44 -5.68
CA ASP A 92 -10.42 8.27 -4.43
C ASP A 92 -8.89 8.34 -4.61
N GLU A 93 -8.39 8.54 -5.82
CA GLU A 93 -6.94 8.52 -6.14
C GLU A 93 -6.11 9.43 -5.24
N ALA A 94 -6.52 10.69 -5.06
CA ALA A 94 -5.81 11.64 -4.21
C ALA A 94 -5.78 11.20 -2.73
N ARG A 95 -6.84 10.56 -2.26
CA ARG A 95 -6.96 10.05 -0.89
C ARG A 95 -6.12 8.80 -0.69
N LEU A 96 -6.18 7.86 -1.62
CA LEU A 96 -5.37 6.64 -1.62
C LEU A 96 -3.88 6.96 -1.76
N GLY A 97 -3.51 7.91 -2.62
CA GLY A 97 -2.14 8.39 -2.72
C GLY A 97 -1.58 8.92 -1.39
N LYS A 98 -2.38 9.69 -0.63
CA LYS A 98 -2.00 10.10 0.73
C LYS A 98 -1.88 8.93 1.69
N TRP A 99 -2.79 7.98 1.65
CA TRP A 99 -2.72 6.78 2.47
C TRP A 99 -1.45 5.98 2.19
N LEU A 100 -1.16 5.67 0.93
CA LEU A 100 0.05 4.96 0.51
C LEU A 100 1.32 5.70 0.94
N SER A 101 1.32 7.04 0.89
CA SER A 101 2.45 7.83 1.40
C SER A 101 2.68 7.65 2.90
N TYR A 102 1.62 7.53 3.69
CA TYR A 102 1.74 7.23 5.12
C TYR A 102 2.24 5.79 5.38
N LEU A 103 1.86 4.81 4.55
CA LEU A 103 2.41 3.45 4.65
C LEU A 103 3.91 3.42 4.34
N LYS A 104 4.37 4.24 3.38
CA LYS A 104 5.79 4.43 3.09
C LYS A 104 6.53 5.02 4.29
N ILE A 105 6.00 6.11 4.85
CA ILE A 105 6.57 6.74 6.06
C ILE A 105 6.64 5.74 7.21
N GLU A 106 5.65 4.86 7.37
CA GLU A 106 5.67 3.84 8.43
C GLU A 106 6.81 2.84 8.25
N ALA A 107 7.04 2.35 7.03
CA ALA A 107 8.17 1.48 6.74
C ALA A 107 9.52 2.16 7.08
N GLU A 108 9.66 3.45 6.78
CA GLU A 108 10.84 4.25 7.10
C GLU A 108 11.00 4.47 8.62
N LEU A 109 9.90 4.67 9.35
CA LEU A 109 9.90 4.79 10.80
C LEU A 109 10.30 3.47 11.47
N PHE A 110 9.83 2.33 10.99
CA PHE A 110 10.30 1.01 11.46
C PHE A 110 11.80 0.85 11.24
N ALA A 111 12.33 1.17 10.06
CA ALA A 111 13.76 1.13 9.80
C ALA A 111 14.54 2.04 10.78
N THR A 112 14.00 3.23 11.06
CA THR A 112 14.62 4.20 11.95
C THR A 112 14.63 3.72 13.40
N ALA A 113 13.52 3.15 13.90
CA ALA A 113 13.47 2.54 15.22
C ALA A 113 14.52 1.42 15.35
N GLY A 114 14.63 0.58 14.32
CA GLY A 114 15.65 -0.47 14.26
C GLY A 114 17.09 0.09 14.36
N ARG A 115 17.42 1.15 13.62
CA ARG A 115 18.74 1.80 13.69
C ARG A 115 19.02 2.37 15.08
N LYS A 116 18.04 3.03 15.70
CA LYS A 116 18.15 3.57 17.05
C LYS A 116 18.45 2.49 18.09
N LEU A 117 17.71 1.40 18.05
CA LEU A 117 17.95 0.24 18.94
C LEU A 117 19.31 -0.40 18.68
N ASN A 118 19.73 -0.53 17.44
CA ASN A 118 21.03 -1.11 17.10
C ASN A 118 22.22 -0.27 17.63
N SER A 119 22.06 1.06 17.70
CA SER A 119 23.04 1.98 18.30
C SER A 119 22.92 2.12 19.82
N GLY A 120 21.99 1.41 20.46
CA GLY A 120 21.76 1.51 21.91
C GLY A 120 20.88 2.71 22.34
N ASP A 121 20.40 3.51 21.39
CA ASP A 121 19.54 4.69 21.65
C ASP A 121 18.09 4.27 21.88
N LYS A 122 17.84 3.74 23.09
CA LYS A 122 16.51 3.30 23.51
C LYS A 122 15.50 4.46 23.53
N ALA A 123 15.89 5.60 24.08
CA ALA A 123 15.01 6.77 24.18
C ALA A 123 14.63 7.30 22.79
N GLY A 124 15.60 7.37 21.87
CA GLY A 124 15.34 7.69 20.47
C GLY A 124 14.40 6.71 19.78
N ALA A 125 14.52 5.41 20.07
CA ALA A 125 13.60 4.41 19.52
C ALA A 125 12.17 4.59 20.07
N GLU A 126 12.00 4.85 21.37
CA GLU A 126 10.70 5.14 21.99
C GLU A 126 10.05 6.39 21.37
N HIS A 127 10.82 7.42 21.10
CA HIS A 127 10.32 8.60 20.38
C HIS A 127 9.84 8.25 18.94
N ILE A 128 10.55 7.38 18.23
CA ILE A 128 10.13 6.92 16.89
C ILE A 128 8.85 6.09 16.98
N THR A 129 8.68 5.22 17.98
CA THR A 129 7.41 4.47 18.14
C THR A 129 6.21 5.38 18.35
N SER A 130 6.37 6.48 19.07
CA SER A 130 5.32 7.51 19.17
C SER A 130 4.98 8.16 17.82
N LYS A 131 5.98 8.38 16.95
CA LYS A 131 5.75 8.85 15.59
C LYS A 131 5.03 7.81 14.72
N ILE A 132 5.33 6.52 14.89
CA ILE A 132 4.61 5.44 14.21
C ILE A 132 3.12 5.51 14.56
N ALA A 133 2.76 5.66 15.84
CA ALA A 133 1.37 5.77 16.27
C ALA A 133 0.66 7.00 15.66
N GLN A 134 1.32 8.15 15.64
CA GLN A 134 0.77 9.36 15.02
C GLN A 134 0.58 9.20 13.50
N ASN A 135 1.54 8.59 12.82
CA ASN A 135 1.48 8.32 11.39
C ASN A 135 0.34 7.37 11.05
N ALA A 136 0.17 6.29 11.82
CA ALA A 136 -0.92 5.34 11.67
C ALA A 136 -2.30 5.99 11.80
N ASN A 137 -2.47 6.90 12.75
CA ASN A 137 -3.71 7.66 12.89
C ASN A 137 -3.99 8.51 11.64
N LYS A 138 -2.98 9.19 11.08
CA LYS A 138 -3.11 9.97 9.84
C LYS A 138 -3.46 9.08 8.64
N ALA A 139 -2.84 7.91 8.52
CA ALA A 139 -3.16 6.91 7.51
C ALA A 139 -4.61 6.44 7.62
N ASN A 140 -5.06 6.09 8.83
CA ASN A 140 -6.41 5.61 9.09
C ASN A 140 -7.50 6.61 8.70
N VAL A 141 -7.27 7.91 8.92
CA VAL A 141 -8.20 8.98 8.51
C VAL A 141 -8.43 8.96 6.99
N GLN A 142 -7.39 8.66 6.20
CA GLN A 142 -7.52 8.65 4.74
C GLN A 142 -8.43 7.52 4.24
N VAL A 143 -8.52 6.41 4.95
CA VAL A 143 -9.25 5.22 4.50
C VAL A 143 -10.57 4.96 5.23
N LEU A 144 -11.04 5.92 6.00
CA LEU A 144 -12.35 5.82 6.69
C LEU A 144 -13.51 5.44 5.75
N PRO A 145 -13.64 6.05 4.54
CA PRO A 145 -14.76 5.73 3.64
C PRO A 145 -14.71 4.34 3.02
N PHE A 146 -13.57 3.63 3.13
CA PHE A 146 -13.41 2.27 2.60
C PHE A 146 -13.87 1.20 3.58
N GLU A 147 -14.05 1.55 4.85
CA GLU A 147 -14.44 0.61 5.90
C GLU A 147 -13.56 -0.65 5.93
N PHE A 148 -12.25 -0.44 5.73
CA PHE A 148 -11.28 -1.53 5.78
C PHE A 148 -11.25 -2.20 7.14
N ARG A 149 -11.15 -3.52 7.14
CA ARG A 149 -10.95 -4.32 8.34
C ARG A 149 -9.47 -4.50 8.68
N TYR A 150 -8.62 -4.74 7.66
CA TYR A 150 -7.21 -5.07 7.84
C TYR A 150 -6.27 -3.97 7.35
N CYS A 151 -6.71 -3.09 6.46
CA CYS A 151 -5.89 -1.99 5.96
C CYS A 151 -5.86 -0.79 6.92
N ARG A 152 -6.66 -0.80 7.99
CA ARG A 152 -6.51 0.14 9.11
C ARG A 152 -5.40 -0.32 10.02
N GLN A 153 -4.57 0.60 10.43
CA GLN A 153 -3.42 0.35 11.28
C GLN A 153 -3.81 0.35 12.75
N GLU A 154 -3.27 -0.59 13.53
CA GLU A 154 -3.49 -0.68 14.97
C GLU A 154 -2.16 -0.46 15.72
N PRO A 155 -1.70 0.81 15.84
CA PRO A 155 -0.38 1.12 16.39
C PRO A 155 -0.20 0.67 17.84
N SER A 156 -1.29 0.57 18.62
CA SER A 156 -1.25 0.08 19.99
C SER A 156 -0.76 -1.36 20.14
N LYS A 157 -0.76 -2.14 19.07
CA LYS A 157 -0.19 -3.49 19.09
C LYS A 157 1.34 -3.50 19.16
N TYR A 158 2.00 -2.41 18.78
CA TYR A 158 3.45 -2.33 18.64
C TYR A 158 4.11 -1.36 19.64
N THR A 159 3.33 -0.49 20.31
CA THR A 159 3.80 0.56 21.23
C THR A 159 3.54 0.29 22.74
#